data_f5708d296c8d05b6935911011bbf07f7
#
_entry.id   f5708d296c8d05b6935911011bbf07f7
#
_cell.length_a   1.000
_cell.length_b   1.000
_cell.length_c   1.000
_cell.angle_alpha   90.00
_cell.angle_beta   90.00
_cell.angle_gamma   90.00
#
_symmetry.space_group_name_H-M   'P 1'
#
loop_
_entity.id
_entity.type
_entity.pdbx_description
1 polymer ?
#
loop_
_entity_poly.entity_id
_entity_poly.type
_entity_poly.pdbx_seq_one_letter_code
_entity_poly.pdbx_strand_id
1 'polypeptide(L)'
;MALEYDWSGDTEVDTATLRAFIAATIGGDQHPDGTIFLSGMYVTARAVTGNDVNPAIALFGWEERFSATFRFANQASQKTTEHNIALMAHMLIAFAQRYGGNGVLLYNGDEAVLQYGEDGVTFSSDWEDWSENDEVAPLLTQFANTALPQPLL
;
A
#
# COMPACT_ATOMS: atom_id res chain seq x y z
N MET A 1 -6.87 -17.35 7.49
CA MET A 1 -5.69 -16.77 6.83
C MET A 1 -5.79 -15.26 6.88
N ALA A 2 -4.72 -14.60 7.31
CA ALA A 2 -4.73 -13.15 7.43
C ALA A 2 -4.65 -12.49 6.05
N LEU A 3 -5.44 -11.45 5.83
CA LEU A 3 -5.34 -10.61 4.65
C LEU A 3 -4.15 -9.66 4.81
N GLU A 4 -3.24 -9.69 3.87
CA GLU A 4 -2.01 -8.91 3.94
C GLU A 4 -1.72 -8.23 2.60
N TYR A 5 -1.32 -6.95 2.68
CA TYR A 5 -0.85 -6.20 1.52
C TYR A 5 0.54 -5.64 1.83
N ASP A 6 1.43 -5.72 0.85
CA ASP A 6 2.80 -5.20 0.96
C ASP A 6 2.98 -4.04 -0.03
N TRP A 7 3.46 -2.91 0.50
CA TRP A 7 3.74 -1.71 -0.28
C TRP A 7 5.23 -1.47 -0.34
N SER A 8 5.76 -1.34 -1.54
CA SER A 8 7.16 -0.99 -1.78
C SER A 8 7.23 0.25 -2.66
N GLY A 9 8.21 1.08 -2.43
CA GLY A 9 8.44 2.27 -3.25
C GLY A 9 9.91 2.63 -3.32
N ASP A 10 10.26 3.51 -4.25
CA ASP A 10 11.64 3.92 -4.50
C ASP A 10 11.98 5.31 -3.95
N THR A 11 11.03 5.98 -3.30
CA THR A 11 11.27 7.29 -2.70
C THR A 11 12.22 7.16 -1.51
N GLU A 12 13.24 8.01 -1.43
CA GLU A 12 14.08 8.10 -0.26
C GLU A 12 13.33 8.84 0.84
N VAL A 13 12.92 8.10 1.86
CA VAL A 13 12.22 8.62 3.04
C VAL A 13 12.74 7.87 4.25
N ASP A 14 12.99 8.58 5.35
CA ASP A 14 13.41 7.90 6.57
C ASP A 14 12.23 7.18 7.23
N THR A 15 12.55 6.19 8.06
CA THR A 15 11.54 5.36 8.72
C THR A 15 10.58 6.18 9.58
N ALA A 16 11.08 7.16 10.33
CA ALA A 16 10.25 7.98 11.21
C ALA A 16 9.25 8.82 10.40
N THR A 17 9.70 9.42 9.31
CA THR A 17 8.85 10.23 8.44
C THR A 17 7.77 9.37 7.77
N LEU A 18 8.15 8.20 7.27
CA LEU A 18 7.22 7.26 6.64
C LEU A 18 6.13 6.82 7.62
N ARG A 19 6.51 6.40 8.83
CA ARG A 19 5.57 5.97 9.86
C ARG A 19 4.63 7.09 10.28
N ALA A 20 5.16 8.30 10.46
CA ALA A 20 4.34 9.46 10.83
C ALA A 20 3.33 9.80 9.74
N PHE A 21 3.73 9.73 8.48
CA PHE A 21 2.83 9.98 7.35
C PHE A 21 1.69 8.96 7.31
N ILE A 22 2.02 7.67 7.44
CA ILE A 22 1.02 6.61 7.44
C ILE A 22 0.04 6.81 8.59
N ALA A 23 0.55 6.96 9.82
CA ALA A 23 -0.29 7.11 11.02
C ALA A 23 -1.24 8.30 10.91
N ALA A 24 -0.76 9.44 10.45
CA ALA A 24 -1.57 10.64 10.30
C ALA A 24 -2.65 10.46 9.22
N THR A 25 -2.30 9.81 8.11
CA THR A 25 -3.21 9.70 6.96
C THR A 25 -4.33 8.70 7.20
N ILE A 26 -4.05 7.57 7.85
CA ILE A 26 -5.07 6.56 8.13
C ILE A 26 -5.76 6.74 9.50
N GLY A 27 -5.29 7.70 10.30
CA GLY A 27 -5.84 7.91 11.64
C GLY A 27 -5.46 6.82 12.63
N GLY A 28 -4.26 6.25 12.49
CA GLY A 28 -3.77 5.19 13.35
C GLY A 28 -2.92 5.70 14.51
N ASP A 29 -2.76 4.86 15.54
CA ASP A 29 -1.93 5.12 16.71
C ASP A 29 -0.56 4.45 16.55
N GLN A 30 0.51 5.24 16.56
CA GLN A 30 1.85 4.71 16.47
C GLN A 30 2.33 4.30 17.87
N HIS A 31 2.74 3.02 18.00
CA HIS A 31 3.25 2.46 19.24
C HIS A 31 4.78 2.63 19.35
N PRO A 32 5.37 2.43 20.55
CA PRO A 32 6.82 2.63 20.73
C PRO A 32 7.71 1.78 19.84
N ASP A 33 7.25 0.59 19.41
CA ASP A 33 7.99 -0.28 18.49
C ASP A 33 7.86 0.16 17.02
N GLY A 34 7.09 1.23 16.77
CA GLY A 34 6.86 1.76 15.44
C GLY A 34 5.63 1.22 14.73
N THR A 35 4.99 0.17 15.26
CA THR A 35 3.77 -0.38 14.67
C THR A 35 2.61 0.61 14.80
N ILE A 36 1.82 0.72 13.74
CA ILE A 36 0.68 1.64 13.67
C ILE A 36 -0.60 0.81 13.76
N PHE A 37 -1.45 1.11 14.75
CA PHE A 37 -2.69 0.38 15.00
C PHE A 37 -3.92 1.23 14.75
N LEU A 38 -4.93 0.62 14.14
CA LEU A 38 -6.29 1.14 14.13
C LEU A 38 -7.24 -0.06 14.23
N SER A 39 -8.55 0.22 14.39
CA SER A 39 -9.52 -0.87 14.52
C SER A 39 -9.51 -1.74 13.27
N GLY A 40 -9.17 -3.02 13.42
CA GLY A 40 -9.22 -4.00 12.35
C GLY A 40 -7.99 -4.09 11.45
N MET A 41 -6.93 -3.31 11.72
CA MET A 41 -5.72 -3.33 10.90
C MET A 41 -4.51 -2.85 11.68
N TYR A 42 -3.32 -3.38 11.36
CA TYR A 42 -2.09 -2.75 11.80
C TYR A 42 -1.08 -2.69 10.64
N VAL A 43 -0.16 -1.73 10.75
CA VAL A 43 0.82 -1.45 9.71
C VAL A 43 2.22 -1.42 10.30
N THR A 44 3.15 -2.07 9.63
CA THR A 44 4.58 -1.94 9.90
C THR A 44 5.24 -1.30 8.68
N ALA A 45 6.20 -0.41 8.91
CA ALA A 45 6.84 0.31 7.80
C ALA A 45 8.28 0.67 8.17
N ARG A 46 9.16 0.65 7.17
CA ARG A 46 10.57 1.02 7.35
C ARG A 46 11.22 1.42 6.04
N ALA A 47 12.22 2.28 6.13
CA ALA A 47 13.17 2.49 5.05
C ALA A 47 14.03 1.24 4.89
N VAL A 48 14.41 0.90 3.67
CA VAL A 48 15.27 -0.26 3.39
C VAL A 48 16.51 0.18 2.62
N THR A 49 17.65 -0.43 2.93
CA THR A 49 18.93 -0.14 2.28
C THR A 49 19.78 -1.41 2.22
N GLY A 50 20.71 -1.45 1.28
CA GLY A 50 21.69 -2.52 1.18
C GLY A 50 21.06 -3.92 1.05
N ASN A 51 21.40 -4.80 1.99
CA ASN A 51 20.94 -6.19 1.98
C ASN A 51 19.46 -6.36 2.35
N ASP A 52 18.83 -5.32 2.90
CA ASP A 52 17.42 -5.35 3.27
C ASP A 52 16.49 -5.15 2.07
N VAL A 53 17.03 -4.67 0.95
CA VAL A 53 16.26 -4.43 -0.27
C VAL A 53 15.76 -5.76 -0.83
N ASN A 54 14.46 -5.81 -1.18
CA ASN A 54 13.89 -6.97 -1.86
C ASN A 54 14.25 -6.91 -3.35
N PRO A 55 15.12 -7.82 -3.84
CA PRO A 55 15.56 -7.77 -5.25
C PRO A 55 14.43 -8.05 -6.23
N ALA A 56 13.36 -8.73 -5.82
CA ALA A 56 12.23 -9.00 -6.71
C ALA A 56 11.52 -7.71 -7.15
N ILE A 57 11.56 -6.66 -6.34
CA ILE A 57 10.93 -5.38 -6.67
C ILE A 57 11.60 -4.74 -7.91
N ALA A 58 12.85 -5.05 -8.19
CA ALA A 58 13.53 -4.56 -9.40
C ALA A 58 12.84 -5.00 -10.70
N LEU A 59 12.02 -6.06 -10.66
CA LEU A 59 11.23 -6.50 -11.81
C LEU A 59 10.20 -5.46 -12.25
N PHE A 60 9.85 -4.50 -11.36
CA PHE A 60 8.98 -3.38 -11.71
C PHE A 60 9.74 -2.21 -12.37
N GLY A 61 11.07 -2.30 -12.49
CA GLY A 61 11.88 -1.29 -13.17
C GLY A 61 12.55 -0.28 -12.26
N TRP A 62 12.48 -0.45 -10.93
CA TRP A 62 13.07 0.44 -9.94
C TRP A 62 13.49 -0.33 -8.70
N GLU A 63 14.31 0.28 -7.86
CA GLU A 63 14.86 -0.36 -6.67
C GLU A 63 14.07 0.07 -5.42
N GLU A 64 13.74 -0.90 -4.56
CA GLU A 64 13.05 -0.63 -3.30
C GLU A 64 13.89 0.24 -2.36
N ARG A 65 13.27 1.28 -1.80
CA ARG A 65 13.86 2.16 -0.79
C ARG A 65 13.08 2.19 0.51
N PHE A 66 11.82 1.75 0.48
CA PHE A 66 11.01 1.56 1.68
C PHE A 66 10.02 0.43 1.46
N SER A 67 9.53 -0.10 2.59
CA SER A 67 8.56 -1.18 2.59
C SER A 67 7.57 -0.97 3.73
N ALA A 68 6.30 -1.28 3.48
CA ALA A 68 5.26 -1.27 4.49
C ALA A 68 4.35 -2.48 4.30
N THR A 69 3.89 -3.06 5.41
CA THR A 69 2.96 -4.19 5.39
C THR A 69 1.69 -3.81 6.13
N PHE A 70 0.56 -4.02 5.48
CA PHE A 70 -0.77 -3.80 6.04
C PHE A 70 -1.39 -5.15 6.37
N ARG A 71 -1.66 -5.40 7.64
CA ARG A 71 -2.30 -6.65 8.09
C ARG A 71 -3.68 -6.38 8.62
N PHE A 72 -4.65 -7.11 8.08
CA PHE A 72 -6.06 -6.96 8.43
C PHE A 72 -6.44 -8.04 9.44
N ALA A 73 -7.21 -7.66 10.45
CA ALA A 73 -7.66 -8.60 11.48
C ALA A 73 -8.70 -9.57 10.90
N ASN A 74 -8.50 -10.88 11.15
CA ASN A 74 -9.41 -11.92 10.67
C ASN A 74 -10.83 -11.79 11.24
N GLN A 75 -10.96 -11.18 12.41
CA GLN A 75 -12.23 -11.07 13.13
C GLN A 75 -12.93 -9.74 12.92
N ALA A 76 -12.36 -8.86 12.11
CA ALA A 76 -13.01 -7.59 11.78
C ALA A 76 -14.23 -7.84 10.91
N SER A 77 -15.26 -6.98 11.05
CA SER A 77 -16.42 -7.05 10.17
C SER A 77 -16.03 -6.74 8.73
N GLN A 78 -16.82 -7.21 7.77
CA GLN A 78 -16.60 -6.89 6.37
C GLN A 78 -16.58 -5.38 6.14
N LYS A 79 -17.47 -4.63 6.79
CA LYS A 79 -17.54 -3.17 6.68
C LYS A 79 -16.26 -2.50 7.18
N THR A 80 -15.71 -2.95 8.31
CA THR A 80 -14.46 -2.44 8.85
C THR A 80 -13.29 -2.74 7.89
N THR A 81 -13.24 -3.97 7.37
CA THR A 81 -12.19 -4.38 6.42
C THR A 81 -12.26 -3.53 5.15
N GLU A 82 -13.45 -3.33 4.57
CA GLU A 82 -13.63 -2.51 3.39
C GLU A 82 -13.23 -1.05 3.63
N HIS A 83 -13.59 -0.50 4.79
CA HIS A 83 -13.19 0.85 5.17
C HIS A 83 -11.67 0.98 5.26
N ASN A 84 -11.00 0.01 5.87
CA ASN A 84 -9.54 0.01 6.01
C ASN A 84 -8.83 -0.18 4.67
N ILE A 85 -9.39 -0.97 3.77
CA ILE A 85 -8.89 -1.10 2.39
C ILE A 85 -8.96 0.25 1.68
N ALA A 86 -10.05 0.98 1.84
CA ALA A 86 -10.19 2.31 1.26
C ALA A 86 -9.19 3.31 1.86
N LEU A 87 -8.99 3.27 3.19
CA LEU A 87 -7.97 4.11 3.85
C LEU A 87 -6.57 3.82 3.32
N MET A 88 -6.23 2.55 3.13
CA MET A 88 -4.95 2.14 2.55
C MET A 88 -4.77 2.72 1.15
N ALA A 89 -5.78 2.60 0.29
CA ALA A 89 -5.73 3.15 -1.07
C ALA A 89 -5.57 4.68 -1.06
N HIS A 90 -6.34 5.38 -0.24
CA HIS A 90 -6.22 6.83 -0.09
C HIS A 90 -4.83 7.25 0.39
N MET A 91 -4.24 6.48 1.32
CA MET A 91 -2.91 6.76 1.84
C MET A 91 -1.84 6.61 0.77
N LEU A 92 -1.89 5.55 -0.06
CA LEU A 92 -0.94 5.38 -1.16
C LEU A 92 -1.06 6.53 -2.17
N ILE A 93 -2.27 6.95 -2.50
CA ILE A 93 -2.51 8.07 -3.41
C ILE A 93 -1.91 9.36 -2.82
N ALA A 94 -2.19 9.64 -1.55
CA ALA A 94 -1.68 10.83 -0.87
C ALA A 94 -0.14 10.84 -0.83
N PHE A 95 0.48 9.70 -0.58
CA PHE A 95 1.93 9.57 -0.58
C PHE A 95 2.50 9.84 -1.98
N ALA A 96 1.91 9.23 -3.01
CA ALA A 96 2.35 9.42 -4.39
C ALA A 96 2.26 10.89 -4.82
N GLN A 97 1.18 11.58 -4.42
CA GLN A 97 0.98 12.99 -4.74
C GLN A 97 1.96 13.92 -4.00
N ARG A 98 2.30 13.56 -2.77
CA ARG A 98 3.21 14.39 -1.95
C ARG A 98 4.67 14.16 -2.27
N TYR A 99 5.10 12.92 -2.41
CA TYR A 99 6.52 12.56 -2.53
C TYR A 99 6.92 12.16 -3.94
N GLY A 100 5.98 11.78 -4.78
CA GLY A 100 6.28 11.27 -6.12
C GLY A 100 6.96 9.91 -6.09
N GLY A 101 7.77 9.62 -7.12
CA GLY A 101 8.47 8.36 -7.24
C GLY A 101 7.59 7.22 -7.76
N ASN A 102 8.10 6.01 -7.65
CA ASN A 102 7.42 4.79 -8.07
C ASN A 102 7.05 3.95 -6.85
N GLY A 103 5.94 3.24 -6.94
CA GLY A 103 5.53 2.32 -5.91
C GLY A 103 4.57 1.27 -6.43
N VAL A 104 4.44 0.18 -5.67
CA VAL A 104 3.54 -0.93 -5.97
C VAL A 104 2.96 -1.47 -4.68
N LEU A 105 1.67 -1.81 -4.71
CA LEU A 105 0.98 -2.52 -3.64
C LEU A 105 0.74 -3.94 -4.11
N LEU A 106 1.21 -4.91 -3.31
CA LEU A 106 1.11 -6.33 -3.62
C LEU A 106 0.18 -7.01 -2.64
N TYR A 107 -0.75 -7.82 -3.16
CA TYR A 107 -1.56 -8.70 -2.33
C TYR A 107 -0.74 -9.96 -2.04
N ASN A 108 -0.59 -10.29 -0.75
CA ASN A 108 0.19 -11.45 -0.28
C ASN A 108 1.62 -11.49 -0.85
N GLY A 109 2.18 -10.33 -1.20
CA GLY A 109 3.56 -10.21 -1.64
C GLY A 109 3.84 -10.54 -3.10
N ASP A 110 2.83 -10.89 -3.90
CA ASP A 110 3.08 -11.32 -5.28
C ASP A 110 2.13 -10.75 -6.34
N GLU A 111 0.89 -10.47 -6.01
CA GLU A 111 -0.06 -9.91 -6.99
C GLU A 111 -0.12 -8.39 -6.91
N ALA A 112 0.27 -7.70 -7.99
CA ALA A 112 0.21 -6.25 -8.06
C ALA A 112 -1.25 -5.80 -8.20
N VAL A 113 -1.75 -5.02 -7.24
CA VAL A 113 -3.15 -4.55 -7.22
C VAL A 113 -3.27 -3.05 -7.38
N LEU A 114 -2.20 -2.29 -7.16
CA LEU A 114 -2.11 -0.85 -7.38
C LEU A 114 -0.66 -0.51 -7.65
N GLN A 115 -0.41 0.42 -8.57
CA GLN A 115 0.94 0.96 -8.74
C GLN A 115 0.87 2.44 -9.08
N TYR A 116 1.95 3.14 -8.82
CA TYR A 116 2.07 4.54 -9.17
C TYR A 116 3.47 4.85 -9.67
N GLY A 117 3.58 5.90 -10.47
CA GLY A 117 4.81 6.34 -11.06
C GLY A 117 4.61 7.67 -11.77
N GLU A 118 5.46 7.95 -12.75
CA GLU A 118 5.42 9.18 -13.53
C GLU A 118 4.05 9.42 -14.17
N ASP A 119 3.37 8.35 -14.60
CA ASP A 119 2.08 8.44 -15.28
C ASP A 119 0.89 8.50 -14.30
N GLY A 120 1.14 8.57 -13.01
CA GLY A 120 0.10 8.64 -11.98
C GLY A 120 -0.20 7.30 -11.34
N VAL A 121 -1.38 7.21 -10.72
CA VAL A 121 -1.83 6.03 -9.98
C VAL A 121 -2.71 5.17 -10.87
N THR A 122 -2.46 3.85 -10.86
CA THR A 122 -3.26 2.88 -11.59
C THR A 122 -3.73 1.76 -10.65
N PHE A 123 -5.03 1.53 -10.61
CA PHE A 123 -5.65 0.41 -9.91
C PHE A 123 -5.74 -0.80 -10.84
N SER A 124 -5.56 -2.00 -10.31
CA SER A 124 -5.81 -3.22 -11.08
C SER A 124 -7.32 -3.42 -11.28
N SER A 125 -7.74 -3.54 -12.53
CA SER A 125 -9.13 -3.84 -12.87
C SER A 125 -9.52 -5.28 -12.55
N ASP A 126 -8.54 -6.15 -12.30
CA ASP A 126 -8.75 -7.56 -11.99
C ASP A 126 -8.87 -7.83 -10.49
N TRP A 127 -8.82 -6.78 -9.65
CA TRP A 127 -8.82 -6.94 -8.19
C TRP A 127 -10.20 -6.62 -7.60
N GLU A 128 -10.87 -7.65 -7.09
CA GLU A 128 -12.24 -7.56 -6.59
C GLU A 128 -12.37 -6.67 -5.35
N ASP A 129 -11.36 -6.63 -4.49
CA ASP A 129 -11.39 -5.79 -3.29
C ASP A 129 -11.43 -4.29 -3.63
N TRP A 130 -11.09 -3.93 -4.87
CA TRP A 130 -11.35 -2.58 -5.38
C TRP A 130 -12.76 -2.46 -5.95
N SER A 131 -13.11 -3.33 -6.90
CA SER A 131 -14.35 -3.21 -7.67
C SER A 131 -15.60 -3.46 -6.85
N GLU A 132 -15.53 -4.28 -5.82
CA GLU A 132 -16.65 -4.61 -4.94
C GLU A 132 -16.72 -3.75 -3.68
N ASN A 133 -15.83 -2.76 -3.53
CA ASN A 133 -15.76 -1.89 -2.37
C ASN A 133 -16.35 -0.52 -2.69
N ASP A 134 -17.51 -0.20 -2.12
CA ASP A 134 -18.21 1.05 -2.39
C ASP A 134 -17.42 2.29 -1.97
N GLU A 135 -16.54 2.17 -0.99
CA GLU A 135 -15.70 3.30 -0.55
C GLU A 135 -14.50 3.53 -1.49
N VAL A 136 -14.12 2.52 -2.27
CA VAL A 136 -13.07 2.64 -3.29
C VAL A 136 -13.65 3.09 -4.63
N ALA A 137 -14.91 2.78 -4.90
CA ALA A 137 -15.54 3.03 -6.19
C ALA A 137 -15.30 4.45 -6.76
N PRO A 138 -15.40 5.55 -5.97
CA PRO A 138 -15.10 6.88 -6.50
C PRO A 138 -13.66 7.03 -7.01
N LEU A 139 -12.70 6.34 -6.41
CA LEU A 139 -11.30 6.40 -6.83
C LEU A 139 -11.09 5.73 -8.19
N LEU A 140 -11.85 4.68 -8.49
CA LEU A 140 -11.75 3.97 -9.75
C LEU A 140 -12.22 4.82 -10.94
N THR A 141 -12.97 5.90 -10.69
CA THR A 141 -13.37 6.85 -11.73
C THR A 141 -12.41 8.04 -11.83
N GLN A 142 -11.64 8.32 -10.79
CA GLN A 142 -10.69 9.43 -10.73
C GLN A 142 -9.30 9.05 -11.24
N PHE A 143 -8.93 7.78 -11.10
CA PHE A 143 -7.60 7.26 -11.44
C PHE A 143 -7.70 6.16 -12.48
N ALA A 144 -6.60 5.83 -13.13
CA ALA A 144 -6.57 4.74 -14.10
C ALA A 144 -6.96 3.41 -13.45
N ASN A 145 -7.75 2.62 -14.15
CA ASN A 145 -8.25 1.33 -13.68
C ASN A 145 -8.15 0.34 -14.83
N THR A 146 -7.07 -0.42 -14.88
CA THR A 146 -6.75 -1.34 -15.98
C THR A 146 -5.96 -2.52 -15.44
N ALA A 147 -5.83 -3.58 -16.24
CA ALA A 147 -5.02 -4.73 -15.86
C ALA A 147 -3.56 -4.32 -15.69
N LEU A 148 -2.94 -4.75 -14.60
CA LEU A 148 -1.54 -4.47 -14.30
C LEU A 148 -0.65 -5.63 -14.71
N PRO A 149 0.60 -5.35 -15.15
CA PRO A 149 1.59 -6.41 -15.33
C PRO A 149 1.85 -7.14 -14.03
N GLN A 150 2.06 -8.46 -14.10
CA GLN A 150 2.26 -9.31 -12.93
C GLN A 150 3.63 -9.97 -12.99
N PRO A 151 4.73 -9.21 -12.81
CA PRO A 151 6.08 -9.75 -12.99
C PRO A 151 6.48 -10.78 -11.93
N LEU A 152 5.76 -10.83 -10.79
CA LEU A 152 6.06 -11.77 -9.71
C LEU A 152 5.20 -13.04 -9.73
N LEU A 153 4.28 -13.15 -10.67
CA LEU A 153 3.43 -14.33 -10.82
C LEU A 153 3.88 -15.23 -11.96
#